data_66ad8a0e59250024958f50a1eb46a51d
#
_entry.id   66ad8a0e59250024958f50a1eb46a51d
#
_cell.length_a   1.000
_cell.length_b   1.000
_cell.length_c   1.000
_cell.angle_alpha   90.00
_cell.angle_beta   90.00
_cell.angle_gamma   90.00
#
_symmetry.space_group_name_H-M   'P 1'
#
loop_
_entity.id
_entity.type
_entity.pdbx_description
1 polymer ?
#
loop_
_entity_poly.entity_id
_entity_poly.type
_entity_poly.pdbx_seq_one_letter_code
_entity_poly.pdbx_strand_id
1 'polypeptide(L)'
;VVMLRHMSIANTEVVKGVWRQHVGGLLSGRTIGVIGCGFVGKDLISLLQPWNCELLAHDILNFKDFYYENNVQAVSLEALLSRSDVVTLHLPLTKSTQNILCSKKLRLLKRNAILINFARGGLIDEVEVKSMLKKGELAGAAFDVFETEPPVDVELLNLPNFFGTPHIGGSAI
;
A
#
# COMPACT_ATOMS: atom_id res chain seq x y z
N VAL A 1 6.03 7.66 0.16
CA VAL A 1 6.43 9.00 -0.32
C VAL A 1 6.29 9.10 -1.83
N VAL A 2 6.84 8.17 -2.64
CA VAL A 2 6.83 8.22 -4.13
C VAL A 2 5.43 8.52 -4.68
N MET A 3 4.40 7.79 -4.26
CA MET A 3 3.01 7.97 -4.69
C MET A 3 2.44 9.32 -4.25
N LEU A 4 2.66 9.70 -2.97
CA LEU A 4 2.15 10.97 -2.42
C LEU A 4 2.73 12.21 -3.09
N ARG A 5 3.92 12.12 -3.65
CA ARG A 5 4.63 13.23 -4.28
C ARG A 5 4.64 13.15 -5.81
N HIS A 6 3.90 12.18 -6.39
CA HIS A 6 3.84 11.97 -7.85
C HIS A 6 5.22 11.85 -8.51
N MET A 7 6.20 11.24 -7.81
CA MET A 7 7.61 11.27 -8.24
C MET A 7 7.84 10.54 -9.55
N SER A 8 7.12 9.45 -9.81
CA SER A 8 7.24 8.68 -11.07
C SER A 8 6.83 9.53 -12.27
N ILE A 9 5.68 10.22 -12.18
CA ILE A 9 5.17 11.09 -13.24
C ILE A 9 6.12 12.28 -13.42
N ALA A 10 6.49 12.96 -12.33
CA ALA A 10 7.39 14.10 -12.35
C ALA A 10 8.74 13.76 -13.01
N ASN A 11 9.34 12.61 -12.65
CA ASN A 11 10.58 12.15 -13.27
C ASN A 11 10.42 11.89 -14.78
N THR A 12 9.33 11.22 -15.17
CA THR A 12 9.04 10.95 -16.59
C THR A 12 8.87 12.25 -17.40
N GLU A 13 8.23 13.26 -16.84
CA GLU A 13 8.06 14.56 -17.47
C GLU A 13 9.39 15.31 -17.61
N VAL A 14 10.19 15.35 -16.55
CA VAL A 14 11.52 16.02 -16.58
C VAL A 14 12.45 15.38 -17.61
N VAL A 15 12.48 14.05 -17.71
CA VAL A 15 13.27 13.33 -18.74
C VAL A 15 12.82 13.70 -20.15
N LYS A 16 11.54 14.02 -20.35
CA LYS A 16 10.98 14.49 -21.63
C LYS A 16 11.12 16.00 -21.84
N GLY A 17 11.81 16.71 -20.96
CA GLY A 17 11.99 18.17 -21.03
C GLY A 17 10.77 18.97 -20.56
N VAL A 18 9.79 18.34 -19.95
CA VAL A 18 8.60 19.04 -19.41
C VAL A 18 8.88 19.44 -17.95
N TRP A 19 8.84 20.76 -17.68
CA TRP A 19 9.01 21.31 -16.35
C TRP A 19 7.67 21.68 -15.73
N ARG A 20 7.11 20.76 -14.92
CA ARG A 20 5.82 20.94 -14.25
C ARG A 20 5.95 20.65 -12.75
N GLN A 21 5.43 21.53 -11.92
CA GLN A 21 5.32 21.30 -10.48
C GLN A 21 4.00 20.57 -10.18
N HIS A 22 4.13 19.35 -9.60
CA HIS A 22 2.98 18.60 -9.11
C HIS A 22 2.76 18.90 -7.63
N VAL A 23 1.54 19.30 -7.27
CA VAL A 23 1.15 19.45 -5.87
C VAL A 23 0.90 18.07 -5.29
N GLY A 24 1.77 17.64 -4.37
CA GLY A 24 1.67 16.35 -3.69
C GLY A 24 1.25 16.50 -2.22
N GLY A 25 1.04 15.36 -1.57
CA GLY A 25 0.73 15.27 -0.14
C GLY A 25 1.96 15.00 0.73
N LEU A 26 1.83 15.25 2.02
CA LEU A 26 2.77 14.84 3.05
C LEU A 26 2.34 13.47 3.60
N LEU A 27 3.29 12.74 4.17
CA LEU A 27 3.01 11.51 4.94
C LEU A 27 2.53 11.84 6.34
N SER A 28 3.10 12.89 6.94
CA SER A 28 2.71 13.37 8.27
C SER A 28 1.21 13.71 8.37
N GLY A 29 0.60 13.32 9.46
CA GLY A 29 -0.83 13.52 9.73
C GLY A 29 -1.76 12.56 8.99
N ARG A 30 -1.22 11.56 8.27
CA ARG A 30 -2.03 10.52 7.62
C ARG A 30 -2.22 9.32 8.51
N THR A 31 -3.31 8.60 8.29
CA THR A 31 -3.58 7.30 8.90
C THR A 31 -3.00 6.20 8.02
N ILE A 32 -2.08 5.42 8.59
CA ILE A 32 -1.43 4.29 7.91
C ILE A 32 -1.95 2.99 8.49
N GLY A 33 -2.55 2.16 7.65
CA GLY A 33 -3.02 0.82 8.00
C GLY A 33 -2.00 -0.26 7.61
N VAL A 34 -1.52 -0.99 8.60
CA VAL A 34 -0.57 -2.10 8.42
C VAL A 34 -1.30 -3.42 8.60
N ILE A 35 -1.38 -4.22 7.53
CA ILE A 35 -1.98 -5.54 7.53
C ILE A 35 -0.87 -6.58 7.64
N GLY A 36 -0.78 -7.25 8.81
CA GLY A 36 0.30 -8.15 9.16
C GLY A 36 1.40 -7.45 9.96
N CYS A 37 1.49 -7.76 11.25
CA CYS A 37 2.45 -7.20 12.19
C CYS A 37 3.51 -8.24 12.60
N GLY A 38 3.99 -9.04 11.64
CA GLY A 38 5.18 -9.85 11.78
C GLY A 38 6.45 -8.98 11.86
N PHE A 39 7.62 -9.54 11.60
CA PHE A 39 8.90 -8.81 11.67
C PHE A 39 8.88 -7.55 10.78
N VAL A 40 8.55 -7.68 9.49
CA VAL A 40 8.56 -6.55 8.55
C VAL A 40 7.51 -5.48 8.91
N GLY A 41 6.29 -5.90 9.31
CA GLY A 41 5.26 -4.94 9.71
C GLY A 41 5.64 -4.15 10.97
N LYS A 42 6.27 -4.79 11.95
CA LYS A 42 6.79 -4.13 13.15
C LYS A 42 7.93 -3.17 12.83
N ASP A 43 8.87 -3.57 12.00
CA ASP A 43 9.97 -2.71 11.57
C ASP A 43 9.44 -1.46 10.86
N LEU A 44 8.47 -1.63 9.95
CA LEU A 44 7.83 -0.50 9.27
C LEU A 44 7.14 0.45 10.27
N ILE A 45 6.40 -0.09 11.23
CA ILE A 45 5.75 0.70 12.29
C ILE A 45 6.80 1.52 13.05
N SER A 46 7.92 0.90 13.44
CA SER A 46 9.01 1.58 14.14
C SER A 46 9.63 2.70 13.30
N LEU A 47 9.83 2.47 12.00
CA LEU A 47 10.35 3.47 11.06
C LEU A 47 9.36 4.63 10.81
N LEU A 48 8.07 4.43 11.03
CA LEU A 48 7.04 5.45 10.84
C LEU A 48 6.85 6.37 12.07
N GLN A 49 7.39 6.02 13.24
CA GLN A 49 7.25 6.81 14.46
C GLN A 49 7.63 8.29 14.29
N PRO A 50 8.77 8.66 13.66
CA PRO A 50 9.16 10.06 13.50
C PRO A 50 8.29 10.85 12.51
N TRP A 51 7.40 10.18 11.76
CA TRP A 51 6.60 10.84 10.71
C TRP A 51 5.29 11.44 11.18
N ASN A 52 4.95 11.31 12.46
CA ASN A 52 3.70 11.81 13.04
C ASN A 52 2.45 11.33 12.27
N CYS A 53 2.40 10.01 12.02
CA CYS A 53 1.27 9.33 11.41
C CYS A 53 0.38 8.69 12.49
N GLU A 54 -0.93 8.59 12.22
CA GLU A 54 -1.79 7.68 12.97
C GLU A 54 -1.55 6.25 12.46
N LEU A 55 -1.23 5.30 13.35
CA LEU A 55 -0.90 3.93 12.99
C LEU A 55 -2.01 2.97 13.40
N LEU A 56 -2.60 2.30 12.42
CA LEU A 56 -3.57 1.22 12.60
C LEU A 56 -2.92 -0.10 12.23
N ALA A 57 -3.20 -1.15 13.00
CA ALA A 57 -2.71 -2.49 12.71
C ALA A 57 -3.84 -3.51 12.72
N HIS A 58 -3.75 -4.48 11.80
CA HIS A 58 -4.57 -5.67 11.78
C HIS A 58 -3.69 -6.91 11.65
N ASP A 59 -3.82 -7.83 12.59
CA ASP A 59 -3.16 -9.14 12.58
C ASP A 59 -4.06 -10.17 13.26
N ILE A 60 -3.87 -11.45 12.96
CA ILE A 60 -4.53 -12.56 13.66
C ILE A 60 -3.96 -12.74 15.08
N LEU A 61 -2.71 -12.29 15.30
CA LEU A 61 -2.07 -12.28 16.60
C LEU A 61 -2.21 -10.91 17.25
N ASN A 62 -2.31 -10.88 18.56
CA ASN A 62 -2.42 -9.65 19.32
C ASN A 62 -1.08 -9.30 19.98
N PHE A 63 -0.38 -8.34 19.42
CA PHE A 63 0.91 -7.84 19.92
C PHE A 63 0.72 -6.64 20.87
N LYS A 64 -0.05 -6.81 21.95
CA LYS A 64 -0.49 -5.72 22.86
C LYS A 64 0.64 -4.81 23.31
N ASP A 65 1.73 -5.39 23.81
CA ASP A 65 2.85 -4.63 24.34
C ASP A 65 3.51 -3.78 23.26
N PHE A 66 3.79 -4.39 22.08
CA PHE A 66 4.33 -3.69 20.95
C PHE A 66 3.41 -2.55 20.46
N TYR A 67 2.10 -2.79 20.42
CA TYR A 67 1.13 -1.77 20.01
C TYR A 67 1.08 -0.61 20.99
N TYR A 68 1.13 -0.89 22.30
CA TYR A 68 1.15 0.12 23.33
C TYR A 68 2.43 0.97 23.25
N GLU A 69 3.60 0.35 23.18
CA GLU A 69 4.90 1.01 23.12
C GLU A 69 5.05 1.89 21.86
N ASN A 70 4.42 1.50 20.74
CA ASN A 70 4.52 2.20 19.48
C ASN A 70 3.29 3.05 19.12
N ASN A 71 2.38 3.27 20.07
CA ASN A 71 1.15 4.05 19.87
C ASN A 71 0.35 3.60 18.65
N VAL A 72 0.19 2.28 18.46
CA VAL A 72 -0.55 1.65 17.37
C VAL A 72 -1.92 1.22 17.84
N GLN A 73 -2.95 1.53 17.09
CA GLN A 73 -4.31 1.07 17.35
C GLN A 73 -4.57 -0.26 16.61
N ALA A 74 -4.76 -1.35 17.38
CA ALA A 74 -5.24 -2.62 16.83
C ALA A 74 -6.72 -2.53 16.47
N VAL A 75 -7.07 -2.87 15.24
CA VAL A 75 -8.45 -2.76 14.72
C VAL A 75 -8.82 -3.95 13.84
N SER A 76 -10.12 -4.12 13.52
CA SER A 76 -10.56 -5.08 12.52
C SER A 76 -10.07 -4.69 11.12
N LEU A 77 -10.00 -5.66 10.20
CA LEU A 77 -9.58 -5.39 8.82
C LEU A 77 -10.49 -4.33 8.17
N GLU A 78 -11.79 -4.42 8.37
CA GLU A 78 -12.75 -3.48 7.82
C GLU A 78 -12.56 -2.05 8.36
N ALA A 79 -12.32 -1.92 9.66
CA ALA A 79 -12.05 -0.63 10.28
C ALA A 79 -10.73 -0.03 9.78
N LEU A 80 -9.69 -0.88 9.61
CA LEU A 80 -8.42 -0.46 9.04
C LEU A 80 -8.61 0.08 7.62
N LEU A 81 -9.28 -0.67 6.75
CA LEU A 81 -9.50 -0.28 5.35
C LEU A 81 -10.27 1.04 5.22
N SER A 82 -11.33 1.21 6.02
CA SER A 82 -12.19 2.40 5.95
C SER A 82 -11.55 3.67 6.54
N ARG A 83 -10.59 3.52 7.44
CA ARG A 83 -9.96 4.66 8.14
C ARG A 83 -8.61 5.08 7.56
N SER A 84 -7.91 4.19 6.84
CA SER A 84 -6.54 4.43 6.38
C SER A 84 -6.48 5.30 5.13
N ASP A 85 -5.49 6.19 5.08
CA ASP A 85 -5.09 6.93 3.88
C ASP A 85 -4.05 6.16 3.07
N VAL A 86 -3.28 5.30 3.73
CA VAL A 86 -2.33 4.38 3.12
C VAL A 86 -2.54 3.00 3.75
N VAL A 87 -2.69 1.98 2.94
CA VAL A 87 -2.77 0.58 3.37
C VAL A 87 -1.60 -0.19 2.82
N THR A 88 -0.89 -0.92 3.67
CA THR A 88 0.25 -1.74 3.28
C THR A 88 0.13 -3.16 3.85
N LEU A 89 0.49 -4.16 3.02
CA LEU A 89 0.41 -5.57 3.36
C LEU A 89 1.78 -6.14 3.67
N HIS A 90 1.84 -6.95 4.74
CA HIS A 90 3.03 -7.66 5.22
C HIS A 90 2.66 -9.08 5.65
N LEU A 91 1.84 -9.76 4.85
CA LEU A 91 1.35 -11.11 5.08
C LEU A 91 2.02 -12.14 4.18
N PRO A 92 2.24 -13.37 4.63
CA PRO A 92 2.55 -14.48 3.73
C PRO A 92 1.31 -14.85 2.90
N LEU A 93 1.51 -15.38 1.69
CA LEU A 93 0.44 -15.99 0.91
C LEU A 93 0.18 -17.41 1.45
N THR A 94 -1.03 -17.63 1.91
CA THR A 94 -1.55 -18.91 2.40
C THR A 94 -2.98 -19.10 1.91
N LYS A 95 -3.57 -20.27 2.14
CA LYS A 95 -4.99 -20.49 1.82
C LYS A 95 -5.93 -19.51 2.54
N SER A 96 -5.57 -19.03 3.73
CA SER A 96 -6.39 -18.08 4.51
C SER A 96 -6.16 -16.62 4.16
N THR A 97 -5.02 -16.29 3.55
CA THR A 97 -4.67 -14.92 3.15
C THR A 97 -4.82 -14.68 1.65
N GLN A 98 -4.99 -15.74 0.86
CA GLN A 98 -5.25 -15.61 -0.57
C GLN A 98 -6.49 -14.74 -0.80
N ASN A 99 -6.34 -13.72 -1.64
CA ASN A 99 -7.39 -12.74 -1.96
C ASN A 99 -8.04 -12.11 -0.70
N ILE A 100 -7.22 -11.90 0.35
CA ILE A 100 -7.69 -11.27 1.60
C ILE A 100 -8.26 -9.88 1.34
N LEU A 101 -7.73 -9.15 0.36
CA LEU A 101 -8.31 -7.92 -0.19
C LEU A 101 -9.04 -8.22 -1.51
N CYS A 102 -10.12 -8.98 -1.41
CA CYS A 102 -11.06 -9.20 -2.53
C CYS A 102 -11.82 -7.90 -2.87
N SER A 103 -12.50 -7.87 -4.01
CA SER A 103 -13.29 -6.72 -4.49
C SER A 103 -14.18 -6.10 -3.41
N LYS A 104 -14.90 -6.92 -2.61
CA LYS A 104 -15.74 -6.42 -1.51
C LYS A 104 -14.94 -5.65 -0.44
N LYS A 105 -13.75 -6.12 -0.10
CA LYS A 105 -12.88 -5.48 0.90
C LYS A 105 -12.22 -4.22 0.33
N LEU A 106 -11.75 -4.26 -0.90
CA LEU A 106 -11.16 -3.12 -1.59
C LEU A 106 -12.11 -1.91 -1.64
N ARG A 107 -13.40 -2.13 -1.80
CA ARG A 107 -14.43 -1.07 -1.80
C ARG A 107 -14.63 -0.39 -0.45
N LEU A 108 -14.04 -0.91 0.64
CA LEU A 108 -14.01 -0.22 1.93
C LEU A 108 -12.90 0.84 2.02
N LEU A 109 -11.96 0.85 1.08
CA LEU A 109 -10.90 1.84 1.05
C LEU A 109 -11.46 3.25 0.83
N LYS A 110 -10.79 4.24 1.41
CA LYS A 110 -11.07 5.64 1.09
C LYS A 110 -10.77 5.90 -0.40
N ARG A 111 -11.57 6.72 -1.05
CA ARG A 111 -11.34 7.11 -2.46
C ARG A 111 -9.95 7.70 -2.72
N ASN A 112 -9.39 8.37 -1.72
CA ASN A 112 -8.07 8.98 -1.79
C ASN A 112 -6.97 8.08 -1.17
N ALA A 113 -7.26 6.81 -0.92
CA ALA A 113 -6.29 5.89 -0.34
C ALA A 113 -5.21 5.48 -1.35
N ILE A 114 -4.05 5.13 -0.82
CA ILE A 114 -2.95 4.48 -1.53
C ILE A 114 -2.83 3.05 -1.01
N LEU A 115 -2.80 2.08 -1.92
CA LEU A 115 -2.63 0.66 -1.60
C LEU A 115 -1.23 0.20 -1.96
N ILE A 116 -0.55 -0.46 -1.02
CA ILE A 116 0.83 -0.93 -1.19
C ILE A 116 0.89 -2.45 -0.96
N ASN A 117 1.42 -3.18 -1.93
CA ASN A 117 1.70 -4.60 -1.81
C ASN A 117 3.18 -4.90 -2.10
N PHE A 118 3.95 -5.03 -1.04
CA PHE A 118 5.35 -5.46 -1.07
C PHE A 118 5.53 -6.78 -0.32
N ALA A 119 4.43 -7.55 -0.21
CA ALA A 119 4.42 -8.82 0.51
C ALA A 119 4.43 -10.02 -0.44
N ARG A 120 3.29 -10.33 -1.08
CA ARG A 120 3.14 -11.45 -2.03
C ARG A 120 2.04 -11.13 -3.04
N GLY A 121 2.20 -11.60 -4.27
CA GLY A 121 1.11 -11.66 -5.25
C GLY A 121 -0.01 -12.57 -4.76
N GLY A 122 -1.22 -12.42 -5.30
CA GLY A 122 -2.39 -13.20 -4.90
C GLY A 122 -3.03 -12.83 -3.56
N LEU A 123 -2.51 -11.84 -2.82
CA LEU A 123 -3.15 -11.29 -1.62
C LEU A 123 -4.27 -10.32 -1.95
N ILE A 124 -4.23 -9.70 -3.12
CA ILE A 124 -5.12 -8.61 -3.57
C ILE A 124 -5.74 -9.00 -4.90
N ASP A 125 -6.99 -8.64 -5.11
CA ASP A 125 -7.67 -8.69 -6.41
C ASP A 125 -7.11 -7.58 -7.34
N GLU A 126 -6.11 -7.93 -8.15
CA GLU A 126 -5.43 -6.99 -9.06
C GLU A 126 -6.36 -6.44 -10.14
N VAL A 127 -7.36 -7.22 -10.57
CA VAL A 127 -8.35 -6.79 -11.56
C VAL A 127 -9.23 -5.68 -10.99
N GLU A 128 -9.70 -5.85 -9.74
CA GLU A 128 -10.49 -4.81 -9.07
C GLU A 128 -9.65 -3.57 -8.80
N VAL A 129 -8.39 -3.71 -8.35
CA VAL A 129 -7.49 -2.57 -8.14
C VAL A 129 -7.32 -1.77 -9.44
N LYS A 130 -7.08 -2.42 -10.58
CA LYS A 130 -7.03 -1.77 -11.88
C LYS A 130 -8.31 -0.99 -12.19
N SER A 131 -9.46 -1.63 -11.98
CA SER A 131 -10.78 -0.99 -12.18
C SER A 131 -10.94 0.26 -11.31
N MET A 132 -10.61 0.18 -10.03
CA MET A 132 -10.69 1.30 -9.08
C MET A 132 -9.75 2.45 -9.43
N LEU A 133 -8.51 2.15 -9.85
CA LEU A 133 -7.54 3.15 -10.31
C LEU A 133 -8.05 3.90 -11.54
N LYS A 134 -8.59 3.19 -12.53
CA LYS A 134 -9.16 3.78 -13.77
C LYS A 134 -10.37 4.69 -13.49
N LYS A 135 -11.20 4.32 -12.52
CA LYS A 135 -12.39 5.09 -12.12
C LYS A 135 -12.06 6.25 -11.16
N GLY A 136 -10.83 6.34 -10.66
CA GLY A 136 -10.46 7.29 -9.62
C GLY A 136 -11.13 6.99 -8.26
N GLU A 137 -11.45 5.73 -8.02
CA GLU A 137 -11.97 5.22 -6.75
C GLU A 137 -10.85 4.84 -5.78
N LEU A 138 -9.61 4.81 -6.28
CA LEU A 138 -8.36 4.66 -5.53
C LEU A 138 -7.37 5.68 -6.06
N ALA A 139 -6.69 6.42 -5.17
CA ALA A 139 -5.75 7.47 -5.59
C ALA A 139 -4.48 6.89 -6.23
N GLY A 140 -4.03 5.74 -5.76
CA GLY A 140 -2.86 5.08 -6.32
C GLY A 140 -2.60 3.71 -5.73
N ALA A 141 -1.81 2.91 -6.43
CA ALA A 141 -1.31 1.64 -5.93
C ALA A 141 0.18 1.47 -6.26
N ALA A 142 0.92 0.80 -5.37
CA ALA A 142 2.33 0.49 -5.53
C ALA A 142 2.58 -0.98 -5.21
N PHE A 143 3.01 -1.76 -6.22
CA PHE A 143 3.23 -3.20 -6.09
C PHE A 143 4.66 -3.55 -6.45
N ASP A 144 5.27 -4.38 -5.62
CA ASP A 144 6.57 -5.03 -5.88
C ASP A 144 6.39 -6.50 -6.29
N VAL A 145 5.19 -7.01 -6.08
CA VAL A 145 4.83 -8.43 -6.28
C VAL A 145 3.49 -8.54 -7.00
N PHE A 146 3.34 -9.58 -7.82
CA PHE A 146 2.17 -9.79 -8.66
C PHE A 146 1.68 -11.24 -8.57
N GLU A 147 0.40 -11.47 -8.89
CA GLU A 147 -0.16 -12.83 -8.95
C GLU A 147 0.58 -13.70 -9.96
N THR A 148 1.01 -13.11 -11.07
CA THR A 148 1.89 -13.74 -12.07
C THR A 148 3.14 -12.88 -12.24
N GLU A 149 4.32 -13.46 -12.07
CA GLU A 149 5.60 -12.78 -12.24
C GLU A 149 6.42 -13.43 -13.38
N PRO A 150 6.84 -12.65 -14.41
CA PRO A 150 6.61 -11.22 -14.62
C PRO A 150 5.13 -10.91 -14.90
N PRO A 151 4.64 -9.70 -14.48
CA PRO A 151 3.25 -9.32 -14.68
C PRO A 151 2.91 -9.15 -16.16
N VAL A 152 1.74 -9.64 -16.56
CA VAL A 152 1.27 -9.62 -17.96
C VAL A 152 0.22 -8.52 -18.22
N ASP A 153 -0.34 -7.92 -17.19
CA ASP A 153 -1.36 -6.86 -17.32
C ASP A 153 -0.73 -5.50 -17.65
N VAL A 154 -0.40 -5.31 -18.93
CA VAL A 154 0.22 -4.08 -19.44
C VAL A 154 -0.66 -2.84 -19.18
N GLU A 155 -1.99 -3.01 -19.13
CA GLU A 155 -2.90 -1.90 -18.84
C GLU A 155 -2.72 -1.39 -17.42
N LEU A 156 -2.67 -2.29 -16.44
CA LEU A 156 -2.39 -1.93 -15.02
C LEU A 156 -1.04 -1.22 -14.91
N LEU A 157 0.01 -1.79 -15.50
CA LEU A 157 1.37 -1.26 -15.40
C LEU A 157 1.54 0.14 -15.99
N ASN A 158 0.72 0.51 -16.98
CA ASN A 158 0.78 1.81 -17.64
C ASN A 158 -0.15 2.87 -17.03
N LEU A 159 -0.90 2.55 -15.97
CA LEU A 159 -1.73 3.55 -15.32
C LEU A 159 -0.86 4.62 -14.64
N PRO A 160 -1.18 5.91 -14.79
CA PRO A 160 -0.37 7.00 -14.24
C PRO A 160 -0.33 7.02 -12.70
N ASN A 161 -1.33 6.39 -12.07
CA ASN A 161 -1.46 6.26 -10.62
C ASN A 161 -1.09 4.86 -10.10
N PHE A 162 -0.38 4.07 -10.93
CA PHE A 162 0.22 2.79 -10.54
C PHE A 162 1.75 2.89 -10.54
N PHE A 163 2.40 2.22 -9.59
CA PHE A 163 3.85 2.11 -9.49
C PHE A 163 4.23 0.65 -9.25
N GLY A 164 4.99 0.07 -10.17
CA GLY A 164 5.46 -1.32 -10.07
C GLY A 164 6.97 -1.41 -9.98
N THR A 165 7.47 -2.38 -9.21
CA THR A 165 8.87 -2.77 -9.14
C THR A 165 9.00 -4.30 -9.31
N PRO A 166 10.14 -4.82 -9.82
CA PRO A 166 10.26 -6.22 -10.18
C PRO A 166 10.75 -7.08 -9.00
N HIS A 167 9.96 -7.18 -7.93
CA HIS A 167 10.18 -8.01 -6.73
C HIS A 167 11.55 -7.75 -6.08
N ILE A 168 11.88 -6.47 -5.85
CA ILE A 168 13.18 -6.05 -5.31
C ILE A 168 13.17 -5.78 -3.81
N GLY A 169 12.01 -5.81 -3.15
CA GLY A 169 11.87 -5.46 -1.74
C GLY A 169 12.72 -6.31 -0.79
N GLY A 170 13.02 -7.56 -1.17
CA GLY A 170 13.91 -8.45 -0.42
C GLY A 170 15.34 -8.55 -0.97
N SER A 171 15.69 -7.75 -1.99
CA SER A 171 16.98 -7.85 -2.70
C SER A 171 18.05 -6.87 -2.20
N ALA A 172 17.87 -6.34 -0.99
CA ALA A 172 18.91 -5.51 -0.35
C ALA A 172 20.05 -6.39 0.18
N ILE A 173 21.31 -6.03 -0.11
CA ILE A 173 22.54 -6.65 0.37
C ILE A 173 23.14 -5.79 1.48
#